data_829164c140ed2d9c5ecc4682dd770a28
#
_entry.id   829164c140ed2d9c5ecc4682dd770a28
#
_cell.length_a   1.000
_cell.length_b   1.000
_cell.length_c   1.000
_cell.angle_alpha   90.00
_cell.angle_beta   90.00
_cell.angle_gamma   90.00
#
_symmetry.space_group_name_H-M   'P 1'
#
loop_
_entity.id
_entity.type
_entity.pdbx_description
1 polymer ?
#
loop_
_entity_poly.entity_id
_entity_poly.type
_entity_poly.pdbx_seq_one_letter_code
_entity_poly.pdbx_strand_id
1 'polypeptide(L)'
;MPLPLNQQNMKNIKTILCGLYTLVAIFFATSVSAQTQSYTHEGVTIKVQKIEIEVGAEKPFSVLHISDSHLVYADHRDTERKIKLAARRAKKMRNSEPIITAQRNYAIENNLPIVHTGDMMDFVSQANLDAAKRVFSKGDWIVATGNHEFSLYVGEAKEDDAYRAQSYDKVQAIYPNDLTFYSRVINGVNFVTLDNGYYKITKEQFSKMKAEVKKGLPIILACHNPLYTPGLCELIQKGDKTKPTGTVGAPFAVTEEYYHKERSAGEEWRNRNIQQRADKTTLKFHKWLQKQEELKGILCGHVHINSATQFSPTAKQYSVRAGFRGVCNLVHIK
;
A
#
# COMPACT_ATOMS: atom_id res chain seq x y z
N MET A 1 56.56 -56.37 -0.50
CA MET A 1 56.24 -55.29 -1.48
C MET A 1 54.74 -55.24 -1.61
N PRO A 2 54.07 -54.22 -1.14
CA PRO A 2 52.64 -54.02 -1.39
C PRO A 2 52.46 -53.13 -2.64
N LEU A 3 51.50 -53.48 -3.48
CA LEU A 3 51.11 -52.80 -4.71
C LEU A 3 50.38 -51.48 -4.38
N PRO A 4 50.48 -50.42 -5.23
CA PRO A 4 49.88 -49.14 -4.95
C PRO A 4 48.38 -49.15 -5.31
N LEU A 5 47.55 -48.61 -4.42
CA LEU A 5 46.13 -48.36 -4.56
C LEU A 5 45.87 -47.25 -5.63
N ASN A 6 45.00 -47.57 -6.53
CA ASN A 6 44.66 -46.83 -7.72
C ASN A 6 43.91 -45.52 -7.36
N GLN A 7 44.46 -44.35 -7.72
CA GLN A 7 43.93 -43.00 -7.51
C GLN A 7 42.63 -42.68 -8.27
N GLN A 8 42.08 -43.63 -9.01
CA GLN A 8 40.89 -43.42 -9.84
C GLN A 8 39.56 -43.54 -9.10
N ASN A 9 39.56 -44.15 -7.89
CA ASN A 9 38.32 -44.34 -7.12
C ASN A 9 38.00 -43.21 -6.14
N MET A 10 38.86 -42.21 -6.01
CA MET A 10 38.59 -41.04 -5.11
C MET A 10 37.94 -39.85 -5.82
N LYS A 11 37.84 -39.85 -7.17
CA LYS A 11 37.18 -38.77 -7.90
C LYS A 11 35.67 -38.97 -8.03
N ASN A 12 35.15 -40.18 -7.88
CA ASN A 12 33.72 -40.46 -8.06
C ASN A 12 32.88 -40.29 -6.77
N ILE A 13 33.48 -40.10 -5.62
CA ILE A 13 32.74 -39.89 -4.35
C ILE A 13 32.50 -38.40 -4.08
N LYS A 14 33.30 -37.50 -4.69
CA LYS A 14 33.07 -36.04 -4.53
C LYS A 14 32.02 -35.44 -5.48
N THR A 15 31.60 -36.17 -6.49
CA THR A 15 30.60 -35.68 -7.46
C THR A 15 29.17 -36.08 -7.12
N ILE A 16 28.96 -36.95 -6.14
CA ILE A 16 27.63 -37.42 -5.71
C ILE A 16 27.07 -36.60 -4.52
N LEU A 17 27.89 -35.79 -3.82
CA LEU A 17 27.46 -35.02 -2.63
C LEU A 17 27.23 -33.52 -2.92
N CYS A 18 27.30 -33.04 -4.16
CA CYS A 18 26.98 -31.67 -4.54
C CYS A 18 25.66 -31.52 -5.32
N GLY A 19 24.85 -32.57 -5.39
CA GLY A 19 23.66 -32.63 -6.23
C GLY A 19 22.33 -32.62 -5.50
N LEU A 20 22.24 -32.12 -4.27
CA LEU A 20 20.94 -31.94 -3.59
C LEU A 20 21.03 -30.71 -2.72
N TYR A 21 20.33 -29.68 -3.08
CA TYR A 21 19.69 -28.58 -2.36
C TYR A 21 19.70 -27.31 -3.20
N THR A 22 19.11 -27.39 -4.39
CA THR A 22 18.48 -26.21 -4.97
C THR A 22 16.98 -26.49 -4.99
N LEU A 23 16.34 -26.40 -3.83
CA LEU A 23 14.89 -26.27 -3.76
C LEU A 23 14.59 -24.87 -4.28
N VAL A 24 14.36 -24.75 -5.58
CA VAL A 24 13.72 -23.58 -6.17
C VAL A 24 12.29 -23.61 -5.68
N ALA A 25 12.02 -22.85 -4.62
CA ALA A 25 10.66 -22.53 -4.24
C ALA A 25 10.07 -21.64 -5.33
N ILE A 26 9.48 -22.25 -6.35
CA ILE A 26 8.64 -21.56 -7.33
C ILE A 26 7.39 -21.16 -6.57
N PHE A 27 7.38 -19.94 -6.04
CA PHE A 27 6.17 -19.33 -5.51
C PHE A 27 5.26 -19.00 -6.70
N PHE A 28 4.35 -19.92 -6.99
CA PHE A 28 3.21 -19.60 -7.85
C PHE A 28 2.43 -18.48 -7.19
N ALA A 29 2.36 -17.33 -7.86
CA ALA A 29 1.34 -16.34 -7.60
C ALA A 29 0.00 -17.00 -7.94
N THR A 30 -0.64 -17.62 -6.96
CA THR A 30 -2.00 -18.10 -7.12
C THR A 30 -2.87 -16.87 -7.37
N SER A 31 -3.40 -16.76 -8.58
CA SER A 31 -4.54 -15.90 -8.85
C SER A 31 -5.67 -16.40 -7.93
N VAL A 32 -5.86 -15.72 -6.80
CA VAL A 32 -7.04 -15.94 -5.98
C VAL A 32 -8.20 -15.58 -6.88
N SER A 33 -8.97 -16.58 -7.32
CA SER A 33 -10.28 -16.37 -7.92
C SER A 33 -11.16 -15.80 -6.80
N ALA A 34 -11.04 -14.50 -6.57
CA ALA A 34 -11.81 -13.80 -5.58
C ALA A 34 -13.28 -13.84 -6.04
N GLN A 35 -14.14 -14.40 -5.20
CA GLN A 35 -15.56 -14.31 -5.43
C GLN A 35 -15.92 -12.83 -5.48
N THR A 36 -16.34 -12.36 -6.66
CA THR A 36 -16.68 -10.95 -6.89
C THR A 36 -18.18 -10.82 -6.95
N GLN A 37 -18.74 -9.93 -6.13
CA GLN A 37 -20.14 -9.54 -6.17
C GLN A 37 -20.27 -8.09 -6.64
N SER A 38 -21.40 -7.77 -7.27
CA SER A 38 -21.76 -6.40 -7.64
C SER A 38 -22.74 -5.82 -6.62
N TYR A 39 -22.58 -4.55 -6.29
CA TYR A 39 -23.51 -3.79 -5.47
C TYR A 39 -23.83 -2.49 -6.19
N THR A 40 -25.11 -2.07 -6.19
CA THR A 40 -25.56 -0.85 -6.85
C THR A 40 -26.24 0.08 -5.85
N HIS A 41 -25.81 1.33 -5.81
CA HIS A 41 -26.40 2.40 -5.00
C HIS A 41 -26.59 3.65 -5.87
N GLU A 42 -27.82 4.17 -5.92
CA GLU A 42 -28.17 5.36 -6.72
C GLU A 42 -27.65 5.32 -8.18
N GLY A 43 -27.77 4.17 -8.82
CA GLY A 43 -27.32 3.95 -10.20
C GLY A 43 -25.80 3.74 -10.36
N VAL A 44 -25.02 3.78 -9.29
CA VAL A 44 -23.59 3.52 -9.29
C VAL A 44 -23.32 2.08 -8.90
N THR A 45 -22.72 1.30 -9.79
CA THR A 45 -22.36 -0.11 -9.53
C THR A 45 -20.88 -0.22 -9.16
N ILE A 46 -20.62 -0.89 -8.05
CA ILE A 46 -19.28 -1.25 -7.58
C ILE A 46 -19.06 -2.77 -7.61
N LYS A 47 -17.78 -3.18 -7.62
CA LYS A 47 -17.36 -4.57 -7.53
C LYS A 47 -16.69 -4.81 -6.19
N VAL A 48 -17.25 -5.71 -5.40
CA VAL A 48 -16.74 -6.10 -4.09
C VAL A 48 -16.08 -7.48 -4.23
N GLN A 49 -14.78 -7.54 -3.99
CA GLN A 49 -13.98 -8.76 -4.09
C GLN A 49 -13.71 -9.32 -2.70
N LYS A 50 -14.00 -10.61 -2.50
CA LYS A 50 -13.74 -11.26 -1.21
C LYS A 50 -12.27 -11.68 -1.13
N ILE A 51 -11.60 -11.30 -0.05
CA ILE A 51 -10.29 -11.83 0.35
C ILE A 51 -10.36 -12.34 1.79
N GLU A 52 -9.48 -13.25 2.16
CA GLU A 52 -9.44 -13.84 3.49
C GLU A 52 -8.07 -13.67 4.12
N ILE A 53 -8.06 -13.34 5.42
CA ILE A 53 -6.83 -13.22 6.23
C ILE A 53 -7.02 -14.07 7.50
N GLU A 54 -6.18 -15.07 7.66
CA GLU A 54 -6.14 -15.91 8.85
C GLU A 54 -5.33 -15.22 9.94
N VAL A 55 -5.98 -14.90 11.05
CA VAL A 55 -5.33 -14.26 12.20
C VAL A 55 -5.48 -15.10 13.48
N GLY A 56 -6.31 -16.13 13.47
CA GLY A 56 -6.72 -16.88 14.66
C GLY A 56 -7.75 -16.11 15.51
N ALA A 57 -8.65 -15.36 14.87
CA ALA A 57 -9.69 -14.63 15.57
C ALA A 57 -10.70 -15.59 16.22
N GLU A 58 -11.07 -15.33 17.48
CA GLU A 58 -12.10 -16.14 18.19
C GLU A 58 -13.47 -16.06 17.46
N LYS A 59 -13.79 -14.90 16.91
CA LYS A 59 -15.00 -14.65 16.14
C LYS A 59 -14.65 -14.02 14.81
N PRO A 60 -14.87 -14.73 13.68
CA PRO A 60 -14.67 -14.15 12.36
C PRO A 60 -15.51 -12.88 12.16
N PHE A 61 -14.94 -11.90 11.47
CA PHE A 61 -15.59 -10.65 11.12
C PHE A 61 -15.07 -10.15 9.78
N SER A 62 -15.65 -9.07 9.27
CA SER A 62 -15.20 -8.49 8.00
C SER A 62 -15.01 -6.99 8.11
N VAL A 63 -14.12 -6.44 7.27
CA VAL A 63 -13.96 -5.00 7.04
C VAL A 63 -13.97 -4.73 5.54
N LEU A 64 -14.35 -3.53 5.14
CA LEU A 64 -14.27 -3.10 3.74
C LEU A 64 -12.94 -2.37 3.50
N HIS A 65 -12.10 -2.87 2.60
CA HIS A 65 -10.86 -2.24 2.20
C HIS A 65 -11.03 -1.46 0.89
N ILE A 66 -10.76 -0.16 0.94
CA ILE A 66 -10.82 0.79 -0.17
C ILE A 66 -9.49 1.53 -0.24
N SER A 67 -9.07 1.95 -1.43
CA SER A 67 -7.90 2.79 -1.65
C SER A 67 -8.08 3.66 -2.90
N ASP A 68 -7.28 4.71 -3.03
CA ASP A 68 -7.16 5.47 -4.28
C ASP A 68 -8.53 5.97 -4.79
N SER A 69 -9.29 6.67 -3.95
CA SER A 69 -10.59 7.25 -4.31
C SER A 69 -10.43 8.48 -5.19
N HIS A 70 -9.35 9.25 -5.02
CA HIS A 70 -8.98 10.41 -5.83
C HIS A 70 -10.14 11.37 -6.10
N LEU A 71 -10.69 11.99 -5.05
CA LEU A 71 -11.63 13.10 -5.19
C LEU A 71 -10.96 14.24 -5.95
N VAL A 72 -11.63 14.77 -6.96
CA VAL A 72 -11.07 15.78 -7.89
C VAL A 72 -12.02 16.95 -8.04
N TYR A 73 -11.89 17.92 -7.13
CA TYR A 73 -12.68 19.15 -7.15
C TYR A 73 -11.82 20.38 -6.92
N ALA A 74 -12.20 21.48 -7.50
CA ALA A 74 -11.78 22.84 -7.17
C ALA A 74 -12.90 23.80 -7.52
N ASP A 75 -13.05 24.89 -6.76
CA ASP A 75 -14.09 25.91 -6.98
C ASP A 75 -13.52 27.33 -6.86
N HIS A 76 -14.41 28.31 -6.82
CA HIS A 76 -14.05 29.74 -6.78
C HIS A 76 -13.19 30.18 -5.58
N ARG A 77 -13.05 29.35 -4.55
CA ARG A 77 -12.16 29.56 -3.39
C ARG A 77 -10.73 29.11 -3.66
N ASP A 78 -10.51 28.36 -4.75
CA ASP A 78 -9.22 27.87 -5.17
C ASP A 78 -8.60 28.76 -6.25
N THR A 79 -7.30 28.63 -6.47
CA THR A 79 -6.63 29.35 -7.56
C THR A 79 -7.09 28.85 -8.93
N GLU A 80 -7.06 29.72 -9.94
CA GLU A 80 -7.37 29.35 -11.35
C GLU A 80 -6.53 28.14 -11.80
N ARG A 81 -5.27 28.05 -11.35
CA ARG A 81 -4.39 26.93 -11.63
C ARG A 81 -4.94 25.61 -11.07
N LYS A 82 -5.53 25.60 -9.86
CA LYS A 82 -6.18 24.42 -9.29
C LYS A 82 -7.47 24.06 -10.00
N ILE A 83 -8.26 25.04 -10.41
CA ILE A 83 -9.47 24.81 -11.21
C ILE A 83 -9.12 24.11 -12.54
N LYS A 84 -8.08 24.60 -13.25
CA LYS A 84 -7.57 23.96 -14.47
C LYS A 84 -7.01 22.55 -14.20
N LEU A 85 -6.32 22.35 -13.06
CA LEU A 85 -5.83 21.05 -12.63
C LEU A 85 -6.98 20.07 -12.40
N ALA A 86 -8.02 20.47 -11.66
CA ALA A 86 -9.21 19.67 -11.40
C ALA A 86 -9.88 19.22 -12.72
N ALA A 87 -10.12 20.14 -13.65
CA ALA A 87 -10.71 19.83 -14.94
C ALA A 87 -9.88 18.82 -15.76
N ARG A 88 -8.56 18.93 -15.72
CA ARG A 88 -7.64 17.98 -16.37
C ARG A 88 -7.67 16.61 -15.70
N ARG A 89 -7.60 16.56 -14.36
CA ARG A 89 -7.53 15.32 -13.58
C ARG A 89 -8.87 14.57 -13.59
N ALA A 90 -10.00 15.26 -13.56
CA ALA A 90 -11.33 14.67 -13.64
C ALA A 90 -11.54 13.79 -14.90
N LYS A 91 -10.89 14.11 -16.02
CA LYS A 91 -10.91 13.26 -17.23
C LYS A 91 -10.35 11.87 -16.97
N LYS A 92 -9.37 11.72 -16.08
CA LYS A 92 -8.73 10.44 -15.71
C LYS A 92 -9.43 9.77 -14.52
N MET A 93 -9.73 10.55 -13.48
CA MET A 93 -10.26 10.03 -12.22
C MET A 93 -11.79 9.91 -12.22
N ARG A 94 -12.46 10.47 -13.23
CA ARG A 94 -13.92 10.49 -13.34
C ARG A 94 -14.56 11.29 -12.18
N ASN A 95 -15.86 11.18 -12.02
CA ASN A 95 -16.54 11.66 -10.81
C ASN A 95 -16.49 10.56 -9.75
N SER A 96 -15.51 10.60 -8.88
CA SER A 96 -15.25 9.53 -7.89
C SER A 96 -16.11 9.62 -6.62
N GLU A 97 -16.71 10.79 -6.30
CA GLU A 97 -17.51 10.94 -5.07
C GLU A 97 -18.75 10.03 -5.04
N PRO A 98 -19.57 9.87 -6.09
CA PRO A 98 -20.64 8.89 -6.11
C PRO A 98 -20.13 7.45 -5.93
N ILE A 99 -18.95 7.12 -6.46
CA ILE A 99 -18.36 5.79 -6.35
C ILE A 99 -17.96 5.49 -4.90
N ILE A 100 -17.19 6.38 -4.25
CA ILE A 100 -16.82 6.18 -2.85
C ILE A 100 -18.05 6.23 -1.93
N THR A 101 -19.07 6.99 -2.28
CA THR A 101 -20.36 6.99 -1.58
C THR A 101 -21.05 5.64 -1.66
N ALA A 102 -21.09 5.01 -2.83
CA ALA A 102 -21.64 3.65 -2.98
C ALA A 102 -20.82 2.61 -2.19
N GLN A 103 -19.48 2.70 -2.20
CA GLN A 103 -18.62 1.83 -1.40
C GLN A 103 -18.87 2.01 0.11
N ARG A 104 -18.97 3.24 0.59
CA ARG A 104 -19.31 3.55 1.99
C ARG A 104 -20.70 3.02 2.36
N ASN A 105 -21.71 3.22 1.52
CA ASN A 105 -23.07 2.76 1.80
C ASN A 105 -23.14 1.23 1.85
N TYR A 106 -22.41 0.53 0.96
CA TYR A 106 -22.23 -0.91 1.09
C TYR A 106 -21.72 -1.31 2.48
N ALA A 107 -20.69 -0.61 2.98
CA ALA A 107 -20.15 -0.89 4.30
C ALA A 107 -21.18 -0.62 5.41
N ILE A 108 -21.89 0.51 5.35
CA ILE A 108 -22.92 0.87 6.35
C ILE A 108 -24.05 -0.18 6.38
N GLU A 109 -24.60 -0.57 5.23
CA GLU A 109 -25.67 -1.55 5.12
C GLU A 109 -25.28 -2.94 5.63
N ASN A 110 -23.97 -3.28 5.57
CA ASN A 110 -23.43 -4.54 6.05
C ASN A 110 -22.74 -4.43 7.42
N ASN A 111 -22.83 -3.30 8.12
CA ASN A 111 -22.20 -3.04 9.43
C ASN A 111 -20.69 -3.30 9.43
N LEU A 112 -19.97 -2.86 8.37
CA LEU A 112 -18.56 -3.09 8.20
C LEU A 112 -17.76 -1.84 8.56
N PRO A 113 -16.69 -1.94 9.37
CA PRO A 113 -15.66 -0.93 9.42
C PRO A 113 -15.00 -0.76 8.05
N ILE A 114 -14.58 0.46 7.73
CA ILE A 114 -13.93 0.79 6.45
C ILE A 114 -12.45 1.08 6.71
N VAL A 115 -11.57 0.34 6.06
CA VAL A 115 -10.14 0.60 6.02
C VAL A 115 -9.82 1.26 4.68
N HIS A 116 -9.47 2.55 4.70
CA HIS A 116 -9.06 3.29 3.51
C HIS A 116 -7.54 3.47 3.50
N THR A 117 -6.88 2.96 2.49
CA THR A 117 -5.41 2.95 2.42
C THR A 117 -4.84 4.08 1.57
N GLY A 118 -5.38 5.29 1.72
CA GLY A 118 -4.81 6.53 1.18
C GLY A 118 -5.29 6.93 -0.20
N ASP A 119 -4.87 8.11 -0.63
CA ASP A 119 -5.29 8.78 -1.86
C ASP A 119 -6.83 8.98 -1.91
N MET A 120 -7.41 9.48 -0.81
CA MET A 120 -8.81 9.91 -0.78
C MET A 120 -9.01 11.09 -1.71
N MET A 121 -8.10 12.06 -1.68
CA MET A 121 -8.08 13.21 -2.56
C MET A 121 -6.95 13.11 -3.59
N ASP A 122 -7.12 13.71 -4.77
CA ASP A 122 -6.09 13.75 -5.79
C ASP A 122 -5.09 14.91 -5.57
N PHE A 123 -5.54 15.97 -4.92
CA PHE A 123 -4.72 17.11 -4.46
C PHE A 123 -5.52 17.95 -3.45
N VAL A 124 -4.82 18.78 -2.70
CA VAL A 124 -5.45 19.64 -1.69
C VAL A 124 -6.06 20.89 -2.36
N SER A 125 -7.38 20.96 -2.30
CA SER A 125 -8.20 22.13 -2.65
C SER A 125 -9.29 22.30 -1.61
N GLN A 126 -9.90 23.46 -1.50
CA GLN A 126 -11.00 23.65 -0.54
C GLN A 126 -12.17 22.73 -0.88
N ALA A 127 -12.51 22.61 -2.16
CA ALA A 127 -13.59 21.74 -2.61
C ALA A 127 -13.32 20.26 -2.36
N ASN A 128 -12.06 19.77 -2.50
CA ASN A 128 -11.68 18.41 -2.16
C ASN A 128 -11.75 18.13 -0.66
N LEU A 129 -11.31 19.09 0.17
CA LEU A 129 -11.43 18.99 1.65
C LEU A 129 -12.89 18.85 2.06
N ASP A 130 -13.78 19.67 1.50
CA ASP A 130 -15.22 19.59 1.78
C ASP A 130 -15.82 18.26 1.30
N ALA A 131 -15.43 17.76 0.14
CA ALA A 131 -15.88 16.47 -0.37
C ALA A 131 -15.42 15.32 0.54
N ALA A 132 -14.15 15.30 0.93
CA ALA A 132 -13.63 14.30 1.85
C ALA A 132 -14.33 14.35 3.21
N LYS A 133 -14.59 15.54 3.74
CA LYS A 133 -15.37 15.72 4.99
C LYS A 133 -16.78 15.14 4.85
N ARG A 134 -17.47 15.36 3.72
CA ARG A 134 -18.79 14.73 3.46
C ARG A 134 -18.70 13.21 3.41
N VAL A 135 -17.66 12.65 2.79
CA VAL A 135 -17.45 11.21 2.74
C VAL A 135 -17.25 10.65 4.15
N PHE A 136 -16.37 11.24 4.95
CA PHE A 136 -16.06 10.78 6.31
C PHE A 136 -17.17 11.02 7.33
N SER A 137 -18.16 11.86 7.02
CA SER A 137 -19.26 12.18 7.96
C SER A 137 -20.15 10.98 8.31
N LYS A 138 -20.09 9.90 7.54
CA LYS A 138 -20.84 8.65 7.75
C LYS A 138 -19.90 7.46 7.61
N GLY A 139 -20.24 6.37 8.31
CA GLY A 139 -19.42 5.14 8.31
C GLY A 139 -18.40 5.13 9.44
N ASP A 140 -17.77 3.98 9.62
CA ASP A 140 -16.74 3.72 10.64
C ASP A 140 -15.39 3.56 9.95
N TRP A 141 -14.54 4.58 10.02
CA TRP A 141 -13.34 4.71 9.22
C TRP A 141 -12.05 4.47 10.00
N ILE A 142 -11.11 3.79 9.37
CA ILE A 142 -9.68 3.71 9.69
C ILE A 142 -8.94 4.12 8.42
N VAL A 143 -8.14 5.19 8.47
CA VAL A 143 -7.56 5.80 7.27
C VAL A 143 -6.05 5.89 7.38
N ALA A 144 -5.34 5.35 6.38
CA ALA A 144 -3.93 5.63 6.13
C ALA A 144 -3.80 6.76 5.10
N THR A 145 -2.70 7.49 5.13
CA THR A 145 -2.38 8.53 4.13
C THR A 145 -1.68 7.97 2.91
N GLY A 146 -2.01 8.50 1.73
CA GLY A 146 -1.26 8.29 0.51
C GLY A 146 -0.36 9.48 0.14
N ASN A 147 0.25 9.40 -1.02
CA ASN A 147 1.14 10.46 -1.50
C ASN A 147 0.37 11.68 -2.05
N HIS A 148 -0.90 11.53 -2.38
CA HIS A 148 -1.74 12.61 -2.89
C HIS A 148 -2.39 13.46 -1.78
N GLU A 149 -2.52 12.97 -0.56
CA GLU A 149 -3.18 13.67 0.55
C GLU A 149 -2.61 15.07 0.79
N PHE A 150 -1.33 15.24 0.57
CA PHE A 150 -0.66 16.52 0.86
C PHE A 150 -0.26 17.30 -0.40
N SER A 151 -0.52 16.75 -1.59
CA SER A 151 -0.18 17.39 -2.86
C SER A 151 -0.98 18.66 -3.10
N LEU A 152 -0.30 19.79 -3.30
CA LEU A 152 -0.97 21.03 -3.72
C LEU A 152 -1.23 21.04 -5.22
N TYR A 153 -0.31 20.46 -5.99
CA TYR A 153 -0.39 20.32 -7.46
C TYR A 153 0.26 19.01 -7.87
N VAL A 154 -0.48 18.17 -8.58
CA VAL A 154 -0.03 16.84 -9.00
C VAL A 154 0.95 16.93 -10.17
N GLY A 155 2.02 16.15 -10.10
CA GLY A 155 3.01 16.05 -11.17
C GLY A 155 4.08 17.13 -11.12
N GLU A 156 4.43 17.59 -9.93
CA GLU A 156 5.49 18.55 -9.69
C GLU A 156 6.59 17.98 -8.79
N ALA A 157 7.81 18.45 -8.96
CA ALA A 157 8.93 18.02 -8.15
C ALA A 157 8.82 18.41 -6.66
N LYS A 158 7.98 19.40 -6.34
CA LYS A 158 7.67 19.84 -4.96
C LYS A 158 6.54 19.04 -4.28
N GLU A 159 6.03 18.02 -4.93
CA GLU A 159 4.97 17.12 -4.44
C GLU A 159 5.51 16.15 -3.37
N ASP A 160 6.10 16.71 -2.32
CA ASP A 160 6.77 16.03 -1.22
C ASP A 160 6.68 16.86 0.07
N ASP A 161 7.73 16.90 0.86
CA ASP A 161 7.77 17.56 2.17
C ASP A 161 7.38 19.04 2.12
N ALA A 162 7.67 19.77 1.03
CA ALA A 162 7.32 21.19 0.91
C ALA A 162 5.78 21.39 0.80
N TYR A 163 5.09 20.53 0.05
CA TYR A 163 3.63 20.58 -0.04
C TYR A 163 2.98 20.01 1.22
N ARG A 164 3.55 18.98 1.82
CA ARG A 164 3.12 18.44 3.09
C ARG A 164 3.11 19.51 4.18
N ALA A 165 4.20 20.26 4.34
CA ALA A 165 4.32 21.30 5.34
C ALA A 165 3.23 22.40 5.21
N GLN A 166 2.74 22.66 4.01
CA GLN A 166 1.71 23.66 3.72
C GLN A 166 0.26 23.14 3.90
N SER A 167 0.06 21.84 3.85
CA SER A 167 -1.28 21.23 3.77
C SER A 167 -1.65 20.32 4.94
N TYR A 168 -0.66 19.84 5.72
CA TYR A 168 -0.86 18.81 6.74
C TYR A 168 -2.01 19.15 7.72
N ASP A 169 -1.98 20.33 8.34
CA ASP A 169 -2.97 20.70 9.35
C ASP A 169 -4.39 20.74 8.78
N LYS A 170 -4.53 21.24 7.55
CA LYS A 170 -5.83 21.31 6.86
C LYS A 170 -6.40 19.92 6.56
N VAL A 171 -5.52 19.00 6.18
CA VAL A 171 -5.89 17.62 5.88
C VAL A 171 -6.19 16.88 7.18
N GLN A 172 -5.30 16.96 8.17
CA GLN A 172 -5.51 16.33 9.48
C GLN A 172 -6.84 16.74 10.13
N ALA A 173 -7.23 18.00 9.98
CA ALA A 173 -8.47 18.53 10.60
C ALA A 173 -9.76 17.86 10.08
N ILE A 174 -9.75 17.21 8.92
CA ILE A 174 -10.93 16.56 8.33
C ILE A 174 -10.86 15.03 8.35
N TYR A 175 -9.69 14.44 8.62
CA TYR A 175 -9.53 13.00 8.65
C TYR A 175 -9.91 12.43 10.03
N PRO A 176 -10.49 11.22 10.08
CA PRO A 176 -11.07 10.66 11.31
C PRO A 176 -10.04 10.19 12.34
N ASN A 177 -8.79 10.03 11.95
CA ASN A 177 -7.70 9.56 12.83
C ASN A 177 -6.38 10.26 12.53
N ASP A 178 -5.38 10.09 13.40
CA ASP A 178 -4.02 10.59 13.17
C ASP A 178 -3.46 10.02 11.87
N LEU A 179 -3.02 10.91 10.98
CA LEU A 179 -2.52 10.57 9.66
C LEU A 179 -1.10 10.01 9.67
N THR A 180 -0.32 10.31 10.70
CA THR A 180 1.07 9.85 10.79
C THR A 180 1.16 8.40 11.23
N PHE A 181 0.38 8.06 12.28
CA PHE A 181 0.34 6.72 12.85
C PHE A 181 -0.90 6.57 13.74
N TYR A 182 -1.69 5.54 13.51
CA TYR A 182 -2.87 5.26 14.30
C TYR A 182 -3.01 3.75 14.53
N SER A 183 -3.60 3.35 15.65
CA SER A 183 -3.97 1.95 15.90
C SER A 183 -5.33 1.83 16.54
N ARG A 184 -6.06 0.79 16.17
CA ARG A 184 -7.39 0.47 16.71
C ARG A 184 -7.61 -1.03 16.76
N VAL A 185 -8.03 -1.53 17.90
CA VAL A 185 -8.38 -2.94 18.09
C VAL A 185 -9.85 -3.16 17.74
N ILE A 186 -10.13 -4.13 16.87
CA ILE A 186 -11.46 -4.60 16.51
C ILE A 186 -11.48 -6.12 16.68
N ASN A 187 -12.35 -6.63 17.53
CA ASN A 187 -12.51 -8.07 17.81
C ASN A 187 -11.17 -8.80 18.06
N GLY A 188 -10.29 -8.18 18.87
CA GLY A 188 -9.00 -8.75 19.23
C GLY A 188 -7.89 -8.57 18.17
N VAL A 189 -8.20 -8.02 17.00
CA VAL A 189 -7.22 -7.74 15.93
C VAL A 189 -6.85 -6.26 15.93
N ASN A 190 -5.56 -5.97 15.93
CA ASN A 190 -5.03 -4.60 15.93
C ASN A 190 -4.81 -4.10 14.50
N PHE A 191 -5.64 -3.17 14.06
CA PHE A 191 -5.46 -2.45 12.81
C PHE A 191 -4.51 -1.28 13.05
N VAL A 192 -3.38 -1.29 12.38
CA VAL A 192 -2.37 -0.23 12.48
C VAL A 192 -2.26 0.50 11.16
N THR A 193 -2.39 1.83 11.16
CA THR A 193 -2.09 2.65 10.00
C THR A 193 -0.78 3.39 10.20
N LEU A 194 -0.04 3.60 9.14
CA LEU A 194 1.12 4.48 9.13
C LEU A 194 1.26 5.19 7.78
N ASP A 195 1.72 6.43 7.84
CA ASP A 195 2.05 7.19 6.65
C ASP A 195 3.38 6.72 6.05
N ASN A 196 3.29 6.22 4.84
CA ASN A 196 4.43 5.85 4.02
C ASN A 196 4.35 6.45 2.60
N GLY A 197 3.51 7.46 2.41
CA GLY A 197 3.21 8.06 1.11
C GLY A 197 4.46 8.52 0.35
N TYR A 198 5.49 8.94 1.04
CA TYR A 198 6.76 9.36 0.43
C TYR A 198 7.87 8.29 0.51
N TYR A 199 7.49 7.01 0.54
CA TYR A 199 8.39 5.85 0.51
C TYR A 199 9.36 5.74 1.69
N LYS A 200 9.06 6.44 2.80
CA LYS A 200 9.90 6.45 4.00
C LYS A 200 9.13 6.09 5.25
N ILE A 201 9.82 5.49 6.18
CA ILE A 201 9.35 5.23 7.54
C ILE A 201 10.23 6.01 8.50
N THR A 202 9.63 6.82 9.36
CA THR A 202 10.37 7.59 10.35
C THR A 202 10.80 6.72 11.53
N LYS A 203 11.78 7.20 12.30
CA LYS A 203 12.20 6.54 13.55
C LYS A 203 11.07 6.47 14.57
N GLU A 204 10.23 7.50 14.60
CA GLU A 204 9.07 7.58 15.48
C GLU A 204 8.02 6.53 15.11
N GLN A 205 7.63 6.45 13.85
CA GLN A 205 6.70 5.42 13.34
C GLN A 205 7.24 4.01 13.63
N PHE A 206 8.54 3.79 13.43
CA PHE A 206 9.17 2.52 13.73
C PHE A 206 9.10 2.20 15.24
N SER A 207 9.31 3.19 16.11
CA SER A 207 9.17 3.02 17.56
C SER A 207 7.73 2.70 17.97
N LYS A 208 6.75 3.43 17.42
CA LYS A 208 5.32 3.19 17.64
C LYS A 208 4.91 1.78 17.17
N MET A 209 5.36 1.35 15.98
CA MET A 209 5.06 0.00 15.48
C MET A 209 5.64 -1.11 16.38
N LYS A 210 6.83 -0.91 16.94
CA LYS A 210 7.38 -1.85 17.94
C LYS A 210 6.53 -1.92 19.21
N ALA A 211 5.94 -0.80 19.63
CA ALA A 211 5.04 -0.78 20.77
C ALA A 211 3.73 -1.54 20.47
N GLU A 212 3.22 -1.46 19.23
CA GLU A 212 2.04 -2.22 18.82
C GLU A 212 2.31 -3.74 18.82
N VAL A 213 3.44 -4.16 18.25
CA VAL A 213 3.85 -5.58 18.25
C VAL A 213 3.98 -6.14 19.69
N LYS A 214 4.51 -5.35 20.63
CA LYS A 214 4.64 -5.77 22.04
C LYS A 214 3.31 -6.05 22.74
N LYS A 215 2.18 -5.61 22.18
CA LYS A 215 0.85 -5.94 22.72
C LYS A 215 0.49 -7.41 22.52
N GLY A 216 1.19 -8.13 21.64
CA GLY A 216 0.95 -9.55 21.35
C GLY A 216 -0.36 -9.84 20.61
N LEU A 217 -1.03 -8.82 20.07
CA LEU A 217 -2.25 -8.99 19.29
C LEU A 217 -1.90 -9.26 17.82
N PRO A 218 -2.72 -10.04 17.07
CA PRO A 218 -2.57 -10.13 15.64
C PRO A 218 -2.76 -8.75 14.99
N ILE A 219 -1.87 -8.39 14.07
CA ILE A 219 -1.82 -7.08 13.43
C ILE A 219 -2.20 -7.18 11.96
N ILE A 220 -3.10 -6.30 11.51
CA ILE A 220 -3.32 -5.95 10.12
C ILE A 220 -2.77 -4.54 9.92
N LEU A 221 -1.68 -4.44 9.14
CA LEU A 221 -1.09 -3.17 8.76
C LEU A 221 -1.82 -2.59 7.56
N ALA A 222 -2.27 -1.34 7.65
CA ALA A 222 -2.82 -0.58 6.55
C ALA A 222 -1.90 0.59 6.19
N CYS A 223 -1.41 0.62 4.97
CA CYS A 223 -0.55 1.69 4.48
C CYS A 223 -0.80 1.92 2.98
N HIS A 224 -0.43 3.07 2.45
CA HIS A 224 -0.74 3.38 1.07
C HIS A 224 0.20 2.66 0.10
N ASN A 225 1.49 3.02 0.14
CA ASN A 225 2.47 2.38 -0.73
C ASN A 225 2.74 0.95 -0.25
N PRO A 226 2.64 -0.06 -1.11
CA PRO A 226 2.98 -1.42 -0.75
C PRO A 226 4.42 -1.54 -0.24
N LEU A 227 4.65 -2.45 0.68
CA LEU A 227 5.99 -2.82 1.10
C LEU A 227 6.63 -3.72 0.03
N TYR A 228 7.92 -3.56 -0.19
CA TYR A 228 8.65 -4.32 -1.20
C TYR A 228 8.54 -5.83 -0.98
N THR A 229 8.15 -6.54 -2.02
CA THR A 229 8.33 -7.97 -2.21
C THR A 229 8.82 -8.23 -3.62
N PRO A 230 9.68 -9.23 -3.87
CA PRO A 230 10.13 -9.54 -5.23
C PRO A 230 8.97 -9.81 -6.20
N GLY A 231 7.94 -10.56 -5.74
CA GLY A 231 6.78 -10.89 -6.57
C GLY A 231 5.94 -9.67 -6.96
N LEU A 232 5.72 -8.72 -6.06
CA LEU A 232 4.99 -7.48 -6.39
C LEU A 232 5.82 -6.59 -7.32
N CYS A 233 7.13 -6.49 -7.06
CA CYS A 233 8.03 -5.72 -7.91
C CYS A 233 8.00 -6.23 -9.35
N GLU A 234 8.06 -7.54 -9.55
CA GLU A 234 7.95 -8.15 -10.89
C GLU A 234 6.60 -7.86 -11.56
N LEU A 235 5.49 -7.94 -10.82
CA LEU A 235 4.14 -7.59 -11.32
C LEU A 235 4.06 -6.13 -11.80
N ILE A 236 4.74 -5.21 -11.12
CA ILE A 236 4.75 -3.78 -11.47
C ILE A 236 5.69 -3.50 -12.64
N GLN A 237 6.91 -3.98 -12.57
CA GLN A 237 7.96 -3.71 -13.54
C GLN A 237 7.80 -4.53 -14.83
N LYS A 238 7.25 -5.74 -14.76
CA LYS A 238 7.06 -6.65 -15.89
C LYS A 238 8.36 -6.86 -16.68
N GLY A 239 9.45 -7.12 -15.96
CA GLY A 239 10.79 -7.31 -16.52
C GLY A 239 11.54 -6.03 -16.90
N ASP A 240 10.89 -4.85 -16.86
CA ASP A 240 11.53 -3.57 -17.19
C ASP A 240 11.98 -2.84 -15.92
N LYS A 241 13.23 -3.05 -15.53
CA LYS A 241 13.84 -2.45 -14.32
C LYS A 241 14.02 -0.93 -14.40
N THR A 242 13.80 -0.32 -15.56
CA THR A 242 13.77 1.15 -15.69
C THR A 242 12.45 1.75 -15.22
N LYS A 243 11.46 0.94 -14.85
CA LYS A 243 10.22 1.40 -14.20
C LYS A 243 10.38 1.47 -12.69
N PRO A 244 9.66 2.39 -12.02
CA PRO A 244 9.65 2.43 -10.56
C PRO A 244 9.08 1.13 -9.98
N THR A 245 9.56 0.75 -8.80
CA THR A 245 8.99 -0.40 -8.08
C THR A 245 7.62 -0.11 -7.48
N GLY A 246 7.31 1.17 -7.23
CA GLY A 246 6.10 1.59 -6.53
C GLY A 246 5.98 1.05 -5.11
N THR A 247 7.10 0.63 -4.48
CA THR A 247 7.11 -0.07 -3.19
C THR A 247 8.07 0.57 -2.19
N VAL A 248 7.75 0.45 -0.89
CA VAL A 248 8.58 0.95 0.22
C VAL A 248 9.56 -0.13 0.68
N GLY A 249 10.81 0.24 0.91
CA GLY A 249 11.83 -0.68 1.42
C GLY A 249 12.50 -1.54 0.34
N ALA A 250 12.33 -1.21 -0.94
CA ALA A 250 13.05 -1.88 -2.02
C ALA A 250 14.57 -1.72 -1.86
N PRO A 251 15.37 -2.79 -2.02
CA PRO A 251 16.82 -2.71 -2.01
C PRO A 251 17.35 -1.81 -3.12
N PHE A 252 18.47 -1.13 -2.86
CA PHE A 252 19.07 -0.22 -3.85
C PHE A 252 19.32 -0.90 -5.19
N ALA A 253 19.84 -2.13 -5.19
CA ALA A 253 20.12 -2.89 -6.41
C ALA A 253 18.88 -3.14 -7.31
N VAL A 254 17.67 -3.14 -6.72
CA VAL A 254 16.41 -3.31 -7.48
C VAL A 254 15.94 -2.00 -8.10
N THR A 255 16.33 -0.87 -7.51
CA THR A 255 15.89 0.48 -7.91
C THR A 255 16.93 1.24 -8.71
N GLU A 256 18.13 0.70 -8.86
CA GLU A 256 19.29 1.40 -9.43
C GLU A 256 19.05 1.84 -10.87
N GLU A 257 18.58 0.94 -11.74
CA GLU A 257 18.34 1.26 -13.16
C GLU A 257 17.26 2.34 -13.33
N TYR A 258 16.21 2.30 -12.52
CA TYR A 258 15.18 3.36 -12.50
C TYR A 258 15.80 4.72 -12.14
N TYR A 259 16.59 4.79 -11.06
CA TYR A 259 17.19 6.05 -10.64
C TYR A 259 18.30 6.54 -11.57
N HIS A 260 18.98 5.65 -12.29
CA HIS A 260 19.92 6.05 -13.35
C HIS A 260 19.19 6.71 -14.52
N LYS A 261 18.06 6.15 -14.95
CA LYS A 261 17.21 6.74 -15.98
C LYS A 261 16.70 8.12 -15.58
N GLU A 262 16.21 8.26 -14.35
CA GLU A 262 15.68 9.51 -13.82
C GLU A 262 16.75 10.60 -13.62
N ARG A 263 18.04 10.25 -13.62
CA ARG A 263 19.13 11.23 -13.62
C ARG A 263 19.17 12.10 -14.88
N SER A 264 18.55 11.68 -15.97
CA SER A 264 18.35 12.49 -17.17
C SER A 264 17.27 13.56 -17.00
N ALA A 265 16.41 13.44 -15.99
CA ALA A 265 15.47 14.47 -15.61
C ALA A 265 16.17 15.70 -15.01
N GLY A 266 15.50 16.86 -14.98
CA GLY A 266 16.03 18.06 -14.33
C GLY A 266 16.41 17.81 -12.86
N GLU A 267 17.31 18.64 -12.32
CA GLU A 267 17.87 18.48 -10.97
C GLU A 267 16.78 18.37 -9.89
N GLU A 268 15.73 19.17 -10.00
CA GLU A 268 14.59 19.18 -9.06
C GLU A 268 13.91 17.81 -8.98
N TRP A 269 13.61 17.18 -10.13
CA TRP A 269 13.01 15.83 -10.20
C TRP A 269 13.96 14.75 -9.69
N ARG A 270 15.24 14.87 -10.00
CA ARG A 270 16.27 13.96 -9.51
C ARG A 270 16.34 13.98 -7.99
N ASN A 271 16.32 15.17 -7.38
CA ASN A 271 16.36 15.32 -5.93
C ASN A 271 15.11 14.73 -5.27
N ARG A 272 13.91 14.95 -5.82
CA ARG A 272 12.67 14.34 -5.36
C ARG A 272 12.73 12.80 -5.42
N ASN A 273 13.15 12.24 -6.52
CA ASN A 273 13.24 10.78 -6.69
C ASN A 273 14.26 10.16 -5.73
N ILE A 274 15.38 10.83 -5.47
CA ILE A 274 16.35 10.39 -4.45
C ILE A 274 15.75 10.44 -3.05
N GLN A 275 14.94 11.44 -2.73
CA GLN A 275 14.24 11.50 -1.44
C GLN A 275 13.28 10.32 -1.22
N GLN A 276 12.68 9.81 -2.28
CA GLN A 276 11.76 8.66 -2.22
C GLN A 276 12.49 7.30 -2.13
N ARG A 277 13.81 7.26 -2.24
CA ARG A 277 14.59 6.03 -2.00
C ARG A 277 14.50 5.61 -0.55
N ALA A 278 14.41 4.31 -0.32
CA ALA A 278 14.45 3.76 1.02
C ALA A 278 15.75 4.15 1.74
N ASP A 279 15.62 4.85 2.85
CA ASP A 279 16.73 5.16 3.74
C ASP A 279 17.07 3.98 4.68
N LYS A 280 18.13 4.15 5.49
CA LYS A 280 18.55 3.10 6.44
C LYS A 280 17.46 2.73 7.44
N THR A 281 16.62 3.68 7.86
CA THR A 281 15.53 3.45 8.82
C THR A 281 14.43 2.62 8.17
N THR A 282 14.02 2.98 6.98
CA THR A 282 13.01 2.27 6.18
C THR A 282 13.44 0.82 5.87
N LEU A 283 14.70 0.62 5.45
CA LEU A 283 15.25 -0.72 5.22
C LEU A 283 15.31 -1.57 6.49
N LYS A 284 15.67 -0.96 7.63
CA LYS A 284 15.66 -1.64 8.94
C LYS A 284 14.24 -2.00 9.37
N PHE A 285 13.29 -1.07 9.20
CA PHE A 285 11.88 -1.31 9.48
C PHE A 285 11.36 -2.49 8.66
N HIS A 286 11.57 -2.49 7.35
CA HIS A 286 11.13 -3.55 6.45
C HIS A 286 11.66 -4.93 6.89
N LYS A 287 12.97 -5.06 7.09
CA LYS A 287 13.60 -6.31 7.55
C LYS A 287 13.13 -6.76 8.94
N TRP A 288 12.87 -5.81 9.83
CA TRP A 288 12.37 -6.10 11.16
C TRP A 288 10.92 -6.58 11.10
N LEU A 289 10.07 -5.89 10.32
CA LEU A 289 8.65 -6.21 10.21
C LEU A 289 8.40 -7.61 9.62
N GLN A 290 9.25 -8.06 8.69
CA GLN A 290 9.18 -9.41 8.12
C GLN A 290 9.39 -10.54 9.15
N LYS A 291 9.90 -10.24 10.34
CA LYS A 291 10.19 -11.20 11.41
C LYS A 291 9.14 -11.20 12.51
N GLN A 292 8.13 -10.33 12.42
CA GLN A 292 7.11 -10.21 13.46
C GLN A 292 5.99 -11.21 13.20
N GLU A 293 5.78 -12.12 14.13
CA GLU A 293 4.75 -13.16 14.05
C GLU A 293 3.33 -12.57 14.23
N GLU A 294 3.23 -11.45 14.93
CA GLU A 294 1.97 -10.71 15.13
C GLU A 294 1.43 -10.15 13.82
N LEU A 295 2.29 -9.85 12.84
CA LEU A 295 1.84 -9.37 11.55
C LEU A 295 1.17 -10.50 10.77
N LYS A 296 -0.13 -10.35 10.48
CA LYS A 296 -0.96 -11.35 9.77
C LYS A 296 -1.36 -10.91 8.38
N GLY A 297 -1.44 -9.61 8.14
CA GLY A 297 -1.82 -9.08 6.84
C GLY A 297 -1.38 -7.64 6.62
N ILE A 298 -1.23 -7.26 5.35
CA ILE A 298 -0.97 -5.89 4.93
C ILE A 298 -2.00 -5.51 3.88
N LEU A 299 -2.70 -4.39 4.09
CA LEU A 299 -3.63 -3.80 3.15
C LEU A 299 -2.99 -2.54 2.55
N CYS A 300 -2.99 -2.41 1.22
CA CYS A 300 -2.38 -1.28 0.54
C CYS A 300 -3.06 -0.92 -0.79
N GLY A 301 -2.71 0.23 -1.35
CA GLY A 301 -3.21 0.80 -2.60
C GLY A 301 -2.09 1.18 -3.57
N HIS A 302 -2.08 2.44 -4.03
CA HIS A 302 -1.04 3.12 -4.80
C HIS A 302 -0.80 2.56 -6.22
N VAL A 303 -0.57 1.27 -6.34
CA VAL A 303 -0.22 0.63 -7.63
C VAL A 303 -1.42 0.36 -8.54
N HIS A 304 -2.64 0.62 -8.05
CA HIS A 304 -3.91 0.48 -8.77
C HIS A 304 -4.16 -0.93 -9.37
N ILE A 305 -3.54 -1.96 -8.83
CA ILE A 305 -3.74 -3.35 -9.24
C ILE A 305 -4.23 -4.19 -8.07
N ASN A 306 -5.00 -5.23 -8.36
CA ASN A 306 -5.31 -6.25 -7.37
C ASN A 306 -4.14 -7.25 -7.33
N SER A 307 -3.56 -7.44 -6.16
CA SER A 307 -2.53 -8.45 -5.95
C SER A 307 -2.58 -9.03 -4.55
N ALA A 308 -2.09 -10.24 -4.41
CA ALA A 308 -1.79 -10.87 -3.14
C ALA A 308 -0.39 -11.46 -3.23
N THR A 309 0.54 -10.93 -2.44
CA THR A 309 1.95 -11.36 -2.45
C THR A 309 2.41 -11.72 -1.04
N GLN A 310 3.25 -12.74 -0.92
CA GLN A 310 3.81 -13.12 0.38
C GLN A 310 4.82 -12.05 0.82
N PHE A 311 4.62 -11.48 2.01
CA PHE A 311 5.51 -10.51 2.62
C PHE A 311 6.44 -11.13 3.66
N SER A 312 5.90 -12.02 4.50
CA SER A 312 6.64 -12.75 5.53
C SER A 312 6.07 -14.17 5.65
N PRO A 313 6.65 -15.08 6.44
CA PRO A 313 6.08 -16.40 6.66
C PRO A 313 4.63 -16.37 7.17
N THR A 314 4.26 -15.35 7.94
CA THR A 314 2.95 -15.21 8.59
C THR A 314 2.00 -14.24 7.91
N ALA A 315 2.49 -13.37 7.01
CA ALA A 315 1.69 -12.29 6.44
C ALA A 315 1.73 -12.25 4.91
N LYS A 316 0.55 -12.13 4.29
CA LYS A 316 0.40 -11.71 2.90
C LYS A 316 0.10 -10.22 2.82
N GLN A 317 0.52 -9.61 1.73
CA GLN A 317 0.20 -8.23 1.36
C GLN A 317 -0.82 -8.23 0.23
N TYR A 318 -1.88 -7.44 0.41
CA TYR A 318 -2.98 -7.31 -0.54
C TYR A 318 -3.06 -5.87 -1.02
N SER A 319 -2.82 -5.65 -2.31
CA SER A 319 -3.16 -4.37 -2.94
C SER A 319 -4.54 -4.44 -3.57
N VAL A 320 -5.27 -3.34 -3.48
CA VAL A 320 -6.58 -3.20 -4.10
C VAL A 320 -6.50 -2.27 -5.31
N ARG A 321 -7.30 -2.56 -6.31
CA ARG A 321 -7.45 -1.67 -7.47
C ARG A 321 -8.09 -0.35 -7.04
N ALA A 322 -7.70 0.74 -7.73
CA ALA A 322 -8.15 2.08 -7.38
C ALA A 322 -9.67 2.20 -7.21
N GLY A 323 -10.09 2.76 -6.09
CA GLY A 323 -11.48 2.93 -5.67
C GLY A 323 -12.30 3.76 -6.65
N PHE A 324 -11.71 4.78 -7.29
CA PHE A 324 -12.41 5.54 -8.34
C PHE A 324 -12.83 4.70 -9.56
N ARG A 325 -12.40 3.44 -9.66
CA ARG A 325 -12.84 2.46 -10.65
C ARG A 325 -14.00 1.59 -10.16
N GLY A 326 -14.52 1.85 -8.96
CA GLY A 326 -15.61 1.11 -8.37
C GLY A 326 -15.20 -0.28 -7.86
N VAL A 327 -13.96 -0.48 -7.43
CA VAL A 327 -13.49 -1.75 -6.89
C VAL A 327 -13.12 -1.58 -5.42
N CYS A 328 -13.47 -2.55 -4.58
CA CYS A 328 -13.06 -2.66 -3.18
C CYS A 328 -12.93 -4.13 -2.77
N ASN A 329 -12.27 -4.38 -1.63
CA ASN A 329 -12.15 -5.73 -1.07
C ASN A 329 -13.01 -5.86 0.19
N LEU A 330 -13.84 -6.91 0.25
CA LEU A 330 -14.41 -7.42 1.50
C LEU A 330 -13.37 -8.34 2.13
N VAL A 331 -12.71 -7.85 3.17
CA VAL A 331 -11.68 -8.60 3.89
C VAL A 331 -12.32 -9.40 5.00
N HIS A 332 -12.39 -10.72 4.83
CA HIS A 332 -12.88 -11.63 5.85
C HIS A 332 -11.73 -12.09 6.74
N ILE A 333 -11.84 -11.83 8.03
CA ILE A 333 -10.82 -12.07 9.06
C ILE A 333 -11.28 -13.25 9.91
N LYS A 334 -10.43 -14.29 9.97
CA LYS A 334 -10.73 -15.56 10.63
C LYS A 334 -9.76 -15.86 11.76
#